data_e00a74819fef15d1f7fb286aa3a0c6d6
#
_entry.id   e00a74819fef15d1f7fb286aa3a0c6d6
#
_cell.length_a   1.000
_cell.length_b   1.000
_cell.length_c   1.000
_cell.angle_alpha   90.00
_cell.angle_beta   90.00
_cell.angle_gamma   90.00
#
_symmetry.space_group_name_H-M   'P 1'
#
loop_
_entity.id
_entity.type
_entity.pdbx_description
1 polymer ?
#
loop_
_entity_poly.entity_id
_entity_poly.type
_entity_poly.pdbx_seq_one_letter_code
_entity_poly.pdbx_strand_id
1 'polypeptide(L)'
;MHNFLATGLLLSMLASASALAADTIQVSTSGSFDQTSGEALFQQVCQGCHMSEAQGSHGAGAYPALASNVKLGAKIYPIYMVTSGQGGMPGFKKYMSDQQIAMVVDYVRTHFGNNYSDTVAVEDVRTVSQR
;
A
#
# COMPACT_ATOMS: atom_id res chain seq x y z
N MET A 1 -77.17 10.59 13.42
CA MET A 1 -76.37 9.66 14.20
C MET A 1 -75.62 8.77 13.23
N HIS A 2 -74.44 9.16 12.78
CA HIS A 2 -73.49 8.27 12.10
C HIS A 2 -72.07 8.82 12.35
N ASN A 3 -71.33 8.13 13.21
CA ASN A 3 -69.94 8.41 13.51
C ASN A 3 -69.06 7.83 12.38
N PHE A 4 -68.27 8.68 11.69
CA PHE A 4 -67.17 8.21 10.85
C PHE A 4 -65.85 8.37 11.59
N LEU A 5 -65.29 7.24 11.99
CA LEU A 5 -63.92 7.13 12.51
C LEU A 5 -62.98 7.15 11.34
N ALA A 6 -62.20 8.21 11.22
CA ALA A 6 -61.08 8.30 10.26
C ALA A 6 -59.82 7.73 10.87
N THR A 7 -59.41 6.54 10.41
CA THR A 7 -58.15 5.88 10.81
C THR A 7 -57.04 6.45 9.94
N GLY A 8 -56.22 7.33 10.53
CA GLY A 8 -55.02 7.87 9.87
C GLY A 8 -53.89 6.83 9.89
N LEU A 9 -53.45 6.38 8.72
CA LEU A 9 -52.29 5.51 8.51
C LEU A 9 -51.03 6.37 8.42
N LEU A 10 -50.24 6.40 9.49
CA LEU A 10 -48.93 7.04 9.49
C LEU A 10 -47.92 6.13 8.81
N LEU A 11 -47.54 6.51 7.59
CA LEU A 11 -46.47 5.84 6.82
C LEU A 11 -45.12 6.41 7.25
N SER A 12 -44.40 5.69 8.14
CA SER A 12 -43.06 6.05 8.55
C SER A 12 -42.05 5.61 7.48
N MET A 13 -41.54 6.55 6.70
CA MET A 13 -40.40 6.33 5.80
C MET A 13 -39.12 6.26 6.60
N LEU A 14 -38.52 5.05 6.71
CA LEU A 14 -37.15 4.88 7.17
C LEU A 14 -36.22 5.33 6.03
N ALA A 15 -35.60 6.48 6.18
CA ALA A 15 -34.50 6.91 5.33
C ALA A 15 -33.22 6.17 5.77
N SER A 16 -32.82 5.16 5.00
CA SER A 16 -31.52 4.49 5.18
C SER A 16 -30.41 5.41 4.65
N ALA A 17 -29.72 6.09 5.54
CA ALA A 17 -28.52 6.85 5.21
C ALA A 17 -27.37 5.86 5.02
N SER A 18 -26.98 5.60 3.77
CA SER A 18 -25.73 4.89 3.45
C SER A 18 -24.56 5.82 3.79
N ALA A 19 -23.89 5.57 4.88
CA ALA A 19 -22.63 6.22 5.20
C ALA A 19 -21.55 5.72 4.21
N LEU A 20 -21.21 6.55 3.24
CA LEU A 20 -19.98 6.39 2.45
C LEU A 20 -18.82 6.62 3.43
N ALA A 21 -18.15 5.56 3.85
CA ALA A 21 -16.89 5.67 4.54
C ALA A 21 -15.89 6.27 3.53
N ALA A 22 -15.65 7.57 3.63
CA ALA A 22 -14.51 8.19 2.97
C ALA A 22 -13.26 7.66 3.66
N ASP A 23 -12.50 6.85 2.95
CA ASP A 23 -11.18 6.39 3.36
C ASP A 23 -10.27 7.64 3.40
N THR A 24 -10.16 8.24 4.57
CA THR A 24 -9.33 9.42 4.76
C THR A 24 -7.88 9.00 4.72
N ILE A 25 -7.14 9.44 3.70
CA ILE A 25 -5.68 9.28 3.65
C ILE A 25 -5.10 9.96 4.89
N GLN A 26 -4.72 9.18 5.87
CA GLN A 26 -4.04 9.65 7.08
C GLN A 26 -2.58 9.88 6.72
N VAL A 27 -2.24 11.12 6.40
CA VAL A 27 -0.83 11.53 6.34
C VAL A 27 -0.36 11.71 7.77
N SER A 28 0.44 10.79 8.28
CA SER A 28 1.00 10.91 9.61
C SER A 28 1.93 12.13 9.69
N THR A 29 1.68 13.01 10.64
CA THR A 29 2.50 14.20 10.91
C THR A 29 3.86 13.84 11.51
N SER A 30 4.12 12.57 11.80
CA SER A 30 5.37 12.05 12.38
C SER A 30 6.47 11.74 11.37
N GLY A 31 6.20 11.88 10.07
CA GLY A 31 7.17 11.53 9.01
C GLY A 31 7.42 10.02 8.86
N SER A 32 6.57 9.18 9.46
CA SER A 32 6.56 7.72 9.32
C SER A 32 5.26 7.24 8.70
N PHE A 33 5.28 6.04 8.12
CA PHE A 33 4.11 5.41 7.55
C PHE A 33 3.41 4.53 8.58
N ASP A 34 2.07 4.55 8.60
CA ASP A 34 1.26 3.79 9.58
C ASP A 34 0.75 2.45 9.03
N GLN A 35 1.04 2.14 7.76
CA GLN A 35 0.59 0.92 7.09
C GLN A 35 1.21 -0.33 7.73
N THR A 36 0.36 -1.35 7.92
CA THR A 36 0.70 -2.61 8.59
C THR A 36 0.71 -3.81 7.64
N SER A 37 0.61 -3.58 6.33
CA SER A 37 0.74 -4.61 5.30
C SER A 37 1.61 -4.16 4.13
N GLY A 38 2.23 -5.12 3.44
CA GLY A 38 3.04 -4.84 2.24
C GLY A 38 2.21 -4.27 1.10
N GLU A 39 0.96 -4.73 0.95
CA GLU A 39 0.02 -4.20 -0.04
C GLU A 39 -0.30 -2.72 0.22
N ALA A 40 -0.71 -2.37 1.44
CA ALA A 40 -1.03 -0.99 1.79
C ALA A 40 0.18 -0.06 1.62
N LEU A 41 1.39 -0.52 1.99
CA LEU A 41 2.63 0.22 1.75
C LEU A 41 2.89 0.43 0.26
N PHE A 42 2.72 -0.61 -0.56
CA PHE A 42 2.88 -0.50 -2.00
C PHE A 42 1.90 0.52 -2.59
N GLN A 43 0.61 0.41 -2.26
CA GLN A 43 -0.44 1.28 -2.77
C GLN A 43 -0.26 2.74 -2.37
N GLN A 44 0.19 3.02 -1.15
CA GLN A 44 0.30 4.40 -0.67
C GLN A 44 1.65 5.06 -0.99
N VAL A 45 2.71 4.27 -1.15
CA VAL A 45 4.06 4.81 -1.29
C VAL A 45 4.68 4.50 -2.65
N CYS A 46 4.61 3.26 -3.08
CA CYS A 46 5.39 2.79 -4.23
C CYS A 46 4.67 3.00 -5.57
N GLN A 47 3.36 2.78 -5.61
CA GLN A 47 2.59 2.85 -6.86
C GLN A 47 2.57 4.24 -7.50
N GLY A 48 2.82 5.30 -6.73
CA GLY A 48 2.91 6.66 -7.27
C GLY A 48 3.97 6.80 -8.38
N CYS A 49 5.02 5.99 -8.31
CA CYS A 49 6.08 5.93 -9.32
C CYS A 49 6.05 4.61 -10.11
N HIS A 50 5.81 3.48 -9.43
CA HIS A 50 5.85 2.16 -10.06
C HIS A 50 4.52 1.74 -10.69
N MET A 51 3.45 2.55 -10.58
CA MET A 51 2.09 2.32 -11.08
C MET A 51 1.36 1.19 -10.31
N SER A 52 0.03 1.15 -10.42
CA SER A 52 -0.81 0.21 -9.65
C SER A 52 -0.52 -1.27 -9.93
N GLU A 53 -0.19 -1.58 -11.20
CA GLU A 53 0.18 -2.92 -11.64
C GLU A 53 1.70 -3.14 -11.63
N ALA A 54 2.44 -2.26 -10.97
CA ALA A 54 3.90 -2.31 -10.86
C ALA A 54 4.64 -2.37 -12.22
N GLN A 55 3.99 -1.93 -13.31
CA GLN A 55 4.54 -1.97 -14.68
C GLN A 55 5.57 -0.88 -14.94
N GLY A 56 5.73 0.06 -13.99
CA GLY A 56 6.58 1.23 -14.20
C GLY A 56 6.04 2.19 -15.25
N SER A 57 6.82 3.18 -15.62
CA SER A 57 6.45 4.11 -16.68
C SER A 57 7.66 4.73 -17.36
N HIS A 58 7.43 5.23 -18.58
CA HIS A 58 8.40 5.98 -19.38
C HIS A 58 7.77 7.27 -19.88
N GLY A 59 8.53 8.34 -19.91
CA GLY A 59 8.07 9.65 -20.34
C GLY A 59 8.99 10.76 -19.84
N ALA A 60 8.45 11.75 -19.12
CA ALA A 60 9.25 12.79 -18.46
C ALA A 60 10.21 12.23 -17.39
N GLY A 61 9.92 11.02 -16.88
CA GLY A 61 10.79 10.21 -16.04
C GLY A 61 10.74 8.75 -16.47
N ALA A 62 11.71 7.95 -16.01
CA ALA A 62 11.74 6.52 -16.22
C ALA A 62 11.65 5.83 -14.86
N TYR A 63 10.54 5.12 -14.62
CA TYR A 63 10.32 4.34 -13.41
C TYR A 63 10.33 2.85 -13.78
N PRO A 64 11.24 2.05 -13.18
CA PRO A 64 11.39 0.67 -13.58
C PRO A 64 10.15 -0.17 -13.22
N ALA A 65 9.83 -1.12 -14.08
CA ALA A 65 8.84 -2.14 -13.76
C ALA A 65 9.34 -3.01 -12.60
N LEU A 66 8.45 -3.26 -11.64
CA LEU A 66 8.62 -4.28 -10.60
C LEU A 66 7.90 -5.57 -10.99
N ALA A 67 6.89 -5.48 -11.88
CA ALA A 67 6.19 -6.63 -12.43
C ALA A 67 7.13 -7.53 -13.23
N SER A 68 7.06 -8.83 -12.98
CA SER A 68 7.86 -9.88 -13.66
C SER A 68 9.35 -9.54 -13.72
N ASN A 69 9.89 -8.99 -12.65
CA ASN A 69 11.25 -8.45 -12.61
C ASN A 69 12.24 -9.45 -12.00
N VAL A 70 13.10 -10.03 -12.83
CA VAL A 70 14.10 -11.03 -12.43
C VAL A 70 15.10 -10.53 -11.37
N LYS A 71 15.33 -9.22 -11.26
CA LYS A 71 16.22 -8.65 -10.25
C LYS A 71 15.68 -8.79 -8.83
N LEU A 72 14.35 -8.95 -8.68
CA LEU A 72 13.73 -9.16 -7.38
C LEU A 72 13.99 -10.57 -6.82
N GLY A 73 14.52 -11.49 -7.62
CA GLY A 73 14.88 -12.84 -7.17
C GLY A 73 15.92 -12.84 -6.05
N ALA A 74 16.91 -11.97 -6.10
CA ALA A 74 17.86 -11.78 -5.01
C ALA A 74 17.31 -10.75 -4.01
N LYS A 75 16.70 -11.19 -2.90
CA LYS A 75 16.02 -10.33 -1.90
C LYS A 75 16.86 -9.16 -1.39
N ILE A 76 18.17 -9.32 -1.33
CA ILE A 76 19.13 -8.27 -0.93
C ILE A 76 19.01 -7.04 -1.84
N TYR A 77 18.79 -7.25 -3.14
CA TYR A 77 18.69 -6.15 -4.10
C TYR A 77 17.49 -5.22 -3.82
N PRO A 78 16.23 -5.68 -3.80
CA PRO A 78 15.11 -4.80 -3.49
C PRO A 78 15.17 -4.24 -2.07
N ILE A 79 15.68 -4.96 -1.09
CA ILE A 79 15.90 -4.42 0.26
C ILE A 79 16.85 -3.22 0.20
N TYR A 80 17.97 -3.34 -0.48
CA TYR A 80 18.95 -2.25 -0.65
C TYR A 80 18.29 -1.05 -1.36
N MET A 81 17.53 -1.29 -2.44
CA MET A 81 16.86 -0.23 -3.20
C MET A 81 15.85 0.54 -2.33
N VAL A 82 15.04 -0.16 -1.52
CA VAL A 82 14.07 0.48 -0.63
C VAL A 82 14.76 1.22 0.53
N THR A 83 15.80 0.63 1.10
CA THR A 83 16.50 1.27 2.23
C THR A 83 17.29 2.50 1.83
N SER A 84 18.04 2.42 0.73
CA SER A 84 19.04 3.41 0.34
C SER A 84 18.57 4.36 -0.77
N GLY A 85 17.62 3.93 -1.60
CA GLY A 85 17.21 4.63 -2.79
C GLY A 85 18.25 4.56 -3.90
N GLN A 86 17.86 5.03 -5.09
CA GLN A 86 18.77 5.19 -6.23
C GLN A 86 18.22 6.18 -7.26
N GLY A 87 19.00 7.15 -7.68
CA GLY A 87 18.58 8.15 -8.64
C GLY A 87 17.37 8.94 -8.13
N GLY A 88 16.25 8.87 -8.85
CA GLY A 88 14.99 9.52 -8.43
C GLY A 88 14.20 8.76 -7.36
N MET A 89 14.56 7.51 -7.04
CA MET A 89 13.91 6.74 -5.98
C MET A 89 14.50 7.13 -4.62
N PRO A 90 13.70 7.65 -3.68
CA PRO A 90 14.20 8.00 -2.35
C PRO A 90 14.52 6.74 -1.53
N GLY A 91 15.43 6.88 -0.55
CA GLY A 91 15.67 5.85 0.45
C GLY A 91 14.65 5.98 1.60
N PHE A 92 14.01 4.89 1.95
CA PHE A 92 12.93 4.86 2.96
C PHE A 92 13.41 4.47 4.36
N LYS A 93 14.67 4.17 4.56
CA LYS A 93 15.25 3.78 5.85
C LYS A 93 14.87 4.70 7.02
N LYS A 94 14.66 6.00 6.78
CA LYS A 94 14.30 6.99 7.80
C LYS A 94 12.79 7.05 8.07
N TYR A 95 11.98 6.54 7.16
CA TYR A 95 10.51 6.69 7.16
C TYR A 95 9.77 5.37 7.41
N MET A 96 10.42 4.24 7.12
CA MET A 96 9.88 2.90 7.32
C MET A 96 10.67 2.14 8.38
N SER A 97 9.97 1.39 9.21
CA SER A 97 10.58 0.38 10.08
C SER A 97 11.14 -0.78 9.25
N ASP A 98 12.05 -1.57 9.84
CA ASP A 98 12.57 -2.77 9.18
C ASP A 98 11.46 -3.77 8.86
N GLN A 99 10.44 -3.85 9.71
CA GLN A 99 9.26 -4.67 9.49
C GLN A 99 8.47 -4.20 8.25
N GLN A 100 8.26 -2.90 8.09
CA GLN A 100 7.56 -2.34 6.94
C GLN A 100 8.34 -2.54 5.64
N ILE A 101 9.66 -2.37 5.67
CA ILE A 101 10.51 -2.66 4.52
C ILE A 101 10.44 -4.15 4.14
N ALA A 102 10.53 -5.05 5.13
CA ALA A 102 10.39 -6.48 4.87
C ALA A 102 9.03 -6.80 4.23
N MET A 103 7.93 -6.28 4.78
CA MET A 103 6.58 -6.51 4.26
C MET A 103 6.40 -6.02 2.82
N VAL A 104 6.83 -4.80 2.49
CA VAL A 104 6.63 -4.26 1.13
C VAL A 104 7.53 -4.95 0.10
N VAL A 105 8.76 -5.30 0.48
CA VAL A 105 9.65 -6.05 -0.39
C VAL A 105 9.12 -7.46 -0.65
N ASP A 106 8.63 -8.14 0.38
CA ASP A 106 8.02 -9.46 0.24
C ASP A 106 6.76 -9.42 -0.63
N TYR A 107 5.92 -8.39 -0.45
CA TYR A 107 4.73 -8.18 -1.27
C TYR A 107 5.08 -8.06 -2.76
N VAL A 108 6.01 -7.19 -3.15
CA VAL A 108 6.36 -7.03 -4.58
C VAL A 108 7.08 -8.27 -5.15
N ARG A 109 7.76 -9.05 -4.32
CA ARG A 109 8.42 -10.30 -4.73
C ARG A 109 7.44 -11.45 -4.95
N THR A 110 6.25 -11.38 -4.40
CA THR A 110 5.22 -12.42 -4.49
C THR A 110 4.03 -12.05 -5.37
N HIS A 111 3.94 -10.78 -5.82
CA HIS A 111 2.83 -10.23 -6.61
C HIS A 111 3.31 -9.72 -7.98
N PHE A 112 2.39 -9.25 -8.79
CA PHE A 112 2.66 -8.63 -10.11
C PHE A 112 3.42 -9.57 -11.07
N GLY A 113 3.10 -10.86 -11.06
CA GLY A 113 3.77 -11.86 -11.90
C GLY A 113 5.14 -12.32 -11.37
N ASN A 114 5.57 -11.83 -10.21
CA ASN A 114 6.69 -12.38 -9.47
C ASN A 114 6.21 -13.56 -8.59
N ASN A 115 7.05 -14.56 -8.39
CA ASN A 115 6.72 -15.73 -7.58
C ASN A 115 7.97 -16.25 -6.84
N TYR A 116 8.60 -15.36 -6.05
CA TYR A 116 9.77 -15.72 -5.25
C TYR A 116 9.32 -16.18 -3.87
N SER A 117 9.61 -17.43 -3.52
CA SER A 117 9.07 -18.10 -2.32
C SER A 117 9.89 -17.89 -1.05
N ASP A 118 11.13 -17.41 -1.17
CA ASP A 118 11.98 -17.12 -0.02
C ASP A 118 11.55 -15.80 0.63
N THR A 119 10.92 -15.90 1.79
CA THR A 119 10.38 -14.77 2.54
C THR A 119 11.48 -13.79 2.98
N VAL A 120 11.14 -12.51 2.98
CA VAL A 120 12.02 -11.45 3.49
C VAL A 120 11.83 -11.31 5.00
N ALA A 121 12.85 -11.65 5.76
CA ALA A 121 12.85 -11.49 7.21
C ALA A 121 13.29 -10.06 7.61
N VAL A 122 12.86 -9.62 8.79
CA VAL A 122 13.31 -8.34 9.38
C VAL A 122 14.82 -8.28 9.52
N GLU A 123 15.46 -9.43 9.83
CA GLU A 123 16.89 -9.54 9.97
C GLU A 123 17.66 -9.36 8.65
N ASP A 124 17.06 -9.75 7.52
CA ASP A 124 17.61 -9.45 6.20
C ASP A 124 17.70 -7.93 5.99
N VAL A 125 16.63 -7.22 6.40
CA VAL A 125 16.59 -5.76 6.30
C VAL A 125 17.61 -5.09 7.22
N ARG A 126 17.73 -5.55 8.47
CA ARG A 126 18.74 -5.02 9.42
C ARG A 126 20.15 -5.17 8.89
N THR A 127 20.45 -6.33 8.36
CA THR A 127 21.78 -6.62 7.77
C THR A 127 22.11 -5.68 6.62
N VAL A 128 21.15 -5.43 5.72
CA VAL A 128 21.36 -4.54 4.56
C VAL A 128 21.37 -3.07 4.98
N SER A 129 20.47 -2.66 5.86
CA SER A 129 20.34 -1.28 6.31
C SER A 129 21.41 -0.86 7.32
N GLN A 130 22.15 -1.79 7.89
CA GLN A 130 23.14 -1.57 8.96
C GLN A 130 22.54 -0.83 10.17
N ARG A 131 21.36 -1.24 10.59
CA ARG A 131 20.63 -0.74 11.77
C ARG A 131 20.67 -1.74 12.91
#